data_97b7a413d66451606c35e014bfa60738
#
_entry.id   97b7a413d66451606c35e014bfa60738
#
_cell.length_a   1.000
_cell.length_b   1.000
_cell.length_c   1.000
_cell.angle_alpha   90.00
_cell.angle_beta   90.00
_cell.angle_gamma   90.00
#
_symmetry.space_group_name_H-M   'P 1'
#
loop_
_entity.id
_entity.type
_entity.pdbx_description
1 polymer ?
#
loop_
_entity_poly.entity_id
_entity_poly.type
_entity_poly.pdbx_seq_one_letter_code
_entity_poly.pdbx_strand_id
1 'polypeptide(L)'
;MRAMIAYMHWLSAGYEVGAKVKGQGLPKAQFLDRAANPKKGGEIYAAKCAACHGENGEGIKNEGFAQSGDYYTFPALWGDDSYNTGAGMYRLIEGARYVKATMPKGDASLSWEEAFDVTAYINSKPRKIKPDRKKDFPDLDVKQMDMDVGPYNDGF
;
A
#
# COMPACT_ATOMS: atom_id res chain seq x y z
N MET A 1 18.51 -8.89 -19.09
CA MET A 1 17.45 -8.19 -19.85
C MET A 1 16.70 -9.09 -20.83
N ARG A 2 17.36 -9.89 -21.72
CA ARG A 2 16.66 -10.78 -22.70
C ARG A 2 15.69 -11.77 -22.04
N ALA A 3 16.07 -12.40 -20.92
CA ALA A 3 15.22 -13.35 -20.21
C ALA A 3 13.93 -12.72 -19.65
N MET A 4 14.01 -11.47 -19.14
CA MET A 4 12.83 -10.75 -18.67
C MET A 4 11.86 -10.41 -19.81
N ILE A 5 12.39 -9.97 -20.95
CA ILE A 5 11.57 -9.70 -22.14
C ILE A 5 10.89 -11.00 -22.64
N ALA A 6 11.63 -12.10 -22.71
CA ALA A 6 11.07 -13.40 -23.08
C ALA A 6 9.95 -13.85 -22.12
N TYR A 7 10.14 -13.64 -20.81
CA TYR A 7 9.12 -13.94 -19.80
C TYR A 7 7.86 -13.08 -19.97
N MET A 8 8.03 -11.77 -20.22
CA MET A 8 6.89 -10.88 -20.48
C MET A 8 6.13 -11.29 -21.75
N HIS A 9 6.84 -11.66 -22.82
CA HIS A 9 6.21 -12.20 -24.03
C HIS A 9 5.45 -13.50 -23.76
N TRP A 10 6.03 -14.38 -22.94
CA TRP A 10 5.35 -15.63 -22.55
C TRP A 10 4.08 -15.35 -21.73
N LEU A 11 4.12 -14.40 -20.78
CA LEU A 11 2.94 -14.00 -19.99
C LEU A 11 1.82 -13.41 -20.86
N SER A 12 2.17 -12.72 -21.94
CA SER A 12 1.20 -12.12 -22.86
C SER A 12 0.84 -13.00 -24.05
N ALA A 13 1.35 -14.22 -24.11
CA ALA A 13 1.06 -15.13 -25.21
C ALA A 13 -0.44 -15.42 -25.32
N GLY A 14 -1.00 -15.25 -26.51
CA GLY A 14 -2.43 -15.44 -26.78
C GLY A 14 -3.30 -14.18 -26.59
N TYR A 15 -2.70 -13.04 -26.23
CA TYR A 15 -3.40 -11.76 -26.20
C TYR A 15 -3.00 -10.88 -27.39
N GLU A 16 -3.97 -10.19 -27.96
CA GLU A 16 -3.70 -9.17 -28.99
C GLU A 16 -3.01 -7.95 -28.38
N VAL A 17 -2.18 -7.26 -29.16
CA VAL A 17 -1.50 -6.04 -28.72
C VAL A 17 -2.54 -4.98 -28.36
N GLY A 18 -2.47 -4.46 -27.13
CA GLY A 18 -3.42 -3.47 -26.62
C GLY A 18 -4.69 -4.06 -25.98
N ALA A 19 -4.86 -5.39 -26.02
CA ALA A 19 -5.96 -6.04 -25.31
C ALA A 19 -5.84 -5.87 -23.79
N LYS A 20 -6.98 -5.63 -23.11
CA LYS A 20 -7.04 -5.69 -21.66
C LYS A 20 -7.00 -7.14 -21.19
N VAL A 21 -5.88 -7.54 -20.63
CA VAL A 21 -5.74 -8.86 -20.01
C VAL A 21 -6.68 -8.94 -18.81
N LYS A 22 -7.51 -9.98 -18.75
CA LYS A 22 -8.30 -10.29 -17.56
C LYS A 22 -7.34 -10.77 -16.48
N GLY A 23 -7.14 -9.97 -15.46
CA GLY A 23 -6.29 -10.28 -14.32
C GLY A 23 -6.92 -9.81 -13.02
N GLN A 24 -6.41 -10.32 -11.91
CA GLN A 24 -6.75 -9.84 -10.58
C GLN A 24 -5.94 -8.56 -10.31
N GLY A 25 -6.43 -7.44 -10.79
CA GLY A 25 -5.93 -6.12 -10.37
C GLY A 25 -6.64 -5.67 -9.10
N LEU A 26 -6.07 -4.67 -8.42
CA LEU A 26 -6.77 -4.01 -7.33
C LEU A 26 -8.06 -3.37 -7.87
N PRO A 27 -9.16 -3.38 -7.08
CA PRO A 27 -10.41 -2.76 -7.48
C PRO A 27 -10.21 -1.26 -7.74
N LYS A 28 -11.07 -0.68 -8.58
CA LYS A 28 -11.11 0.79 -8.71
C LYS A 28 -11.54 1.41 -7.37
N ALA A 29 -10.82 2.46 -6.94
CA ALA A 29 -11.18 3.18 -5.73
C ALA A 29 -12.59 3.78 -5.87
N GLN A 30 -13.40 3.62 -4.83
CA GLN A 30 -14.62 4.40 -4.64
C GLN A 30 -14.26 5.55 -3.70
N PHE A 31 -14.18 6.75 -4.25
CA PHE A 31 -13.80 7.92 -3.47
C PHE A 31 -14.89 8.27 -2.46
N LEU A 32 -14.44 8.75 -1.31
CA LEU A 32 -15.33 9.27 -0.28
C LEU A 32 -15.73 10.70 -0.61
N ASP A 33 -16.87 11.12 -0.10
CA ASP A 33 -17.35 12.51 -0.11
C ASP A 33 -16.75 13.36 1.03
N ARG A 34 -15.86 12.76 1.83
CA ARG A 34 -15.13 13.35 2.96
C ARG A 34 -13.66 12.98 2.93
N ALA A 35 -12.87 13.70 3.70
CA ALA A 35 -11.49 13.28 3.98
C ALA A 35 -11.46 11.98 4.79
N ALA A 36 -10.43 11.17 4.57
CA ALA A 36 -10.15 10.00 5.41
C ALA A 36 -9.87 10.43 6.86
N ASN A 37 -10.32 9.64 7.83
CA ASN A 37 -10.24 9.96 9.25
C ASN A 37 -9.26 9.03 9.97
N PRO A 38 -8.01 9.45 10.25
CA PRO A 38 -7.03 8.61 10.94
C PRO A 38 -7.44 8.19 12.34
N LYS A 39 -8.27 8.97 13.04
CA LYS A 39 -8.75 8.61 14.38
C LYS A 39 -9.67 7.39 14.31
N LYS A 40 -10.65 7.40 13.42
CA LYS A 40 -11.48 6.22 13.15
C LYS A 40 -10.64 5.05 12.64
N GLY A 41 -9.66 5.34 11.79
CA GLY A 41 -8.70 4.35 11.29
C GLY A 41 -7.95 3.64 12.41
N GLY A 42 -7.59 4.35 13.48
CA GLY A 42 -6.97 3.77 14.66
C GLY A 42 -7.89 2.79 15.41
N GLU A 43 -9.17 3.10 15.51
CA GLU A 43 -10.16 2.21 16.12
C GLU A 43 -10.34 0.93 15.29
N ILE A 44 -10.40 1.06 13.96
CA ILE A 44 -10.48 -0.08 13.02
C ILE A 44 -9.19 -0.91 13.10
N TYR A 45 -8.02 -0.25 13.16
CA TYR A 45 -6.73 -0.92 13.28
C TYR A 45 -6.68 -1.79 14.54
N ALA A 46 -7.03 -1.23 15.68
CA ALA A 46 -7.05 -1.96 16.95
C ALA A 46 -7.99 -3.18 16.92
N ALA A 47 -9.15 -3.04 16.27
CA ALA A 47 -10.17 -4.09 16.23
C ALA A 47 -9.85 -5.19 15.19
N LYS A 48 -9.25 -4.85 14.04
CA LYS A 48 -9.19 -5.76 12.88
C LYS A 48 -7.78 -6.06 12.37
N CYS A 49 -6.76 -5.31 12.80
CA CYS A 49 -5.41 -5.39 12.22
C CYS A 49 -4.34 -5.75 13.26
N ALA A 50 -4.46 -5.21 14.47
CA ALA A 50 -3.45 -5.32 15.51
C ALA A 50 -3.14 -6.77 15.91
N ALA A 51 -4.12 -7.66 15.87
CA ALA A 51 -3.95 -9.09 16.20
C ALA A 51 -2.88 -9.77 15.33
N CYS A 52 -2.71 -9.32 14.07
CA CYS A 52 -1.72 -9.86 13.17
C CYS A 52 -0.51 -8.93 13.02
N HIS A 53 -0.72 -7.61 12.94
CA HIS A 53 0.34 -6.65 12.64
C HIS A 53 0.99 -6.01 13.87
N GLY A 54 0.56 -6.42 15.08
CA GLY A 54 1.03 -5.85 16.34
C GLY A 54 0.30 -4.56 16.72
N GLU A 55 0.28 -4.24 18.01
CA GLU A 55 -0.39 -3.01 18.51
C GLU A 55 0.30 -1.74 17.99
N ASN A 56 1.61 -1.81 17.80
CA ASN A 56 2.43 -0.71 17.29
C ASN A 56 2.84 -0.92 15.82
N GLY A 57 2.16 -1.79 15.07
CA GLY A 57 2.43 -2.04 13.67
C GLY A 57 3.79 -2.66 13.35
N GLU A 58 4.44 -3.23 14.35
CA GLU A 58 5.76 -3.83 14.29
C GLU A 58 5.80 -5.15 13.51
N GLY A 59 4.62 -5.74 13.27
CA GLY A 59 4.51 -7.05 12.66
C GLY A 59 4.93 -8.20 13.58
N ILE A 60 4.84 -9.42 13.05
CA ILE A 60 5.29 -10.64 13.76
C ILE A 60 6.39 -11.28 12.95
N LYS A 61 7.60 -11.30 13.51
CA LYS A 61 8.77 -11.93 12.89
C LYS A 61 8.62 -13.45 12.85
N ASN A 62 9.08 -14.04 11.78
CA ASN A 62 9.08 -15.47 11.61
C ASN A 62 10.34 -16.07 12.26
N GLU A 63 10.17 -16.82 13.33
CA GLU A 63 11.28 -17.52 14.00
C GLU A 63 11.93 -18.57 13.09
N GLY A 64 11.19 -19.14 12.13
CA GLY A 64 11.68 -20.06 11.12
C GLY A 64 12.27 -19.41 9.86
N PHE A 65 12.66 -18.14 9.89
CA PHE A 65 13.17 -17.39 8.74
C PHE A 65 14.31 -18.12 8.00
N ALA A 66 15.25 -18.71 8.73
CA ALA A 66 16.38 -19.42 8.13
C ALA A 66 15.97 -20.60 7.22
N GLN A 67 14.79 -21.16 7.45
CA GLN A 67 14.23 -22.30 6.71
C GLN A 67 13.24 -21.85 5.63
N SER A 68 12.41 -20.83 5.89
CA SER A 68 11.35 -20.37 4.98
C SER A 68 11.78 -19.27 4.02
N GLY A 69 12.80 -18.50 4.37
CA GLY A 69 13.20 -17.27 3.67
C GLY A 69 12.28 -16.08 3.95
N ASP A 70 11.17 -16.27 4.66
CA ASP A 70 10.23 -15.21 5.01
C ASP A 70 10.58 -14.59 6.34
N TYR A 71 11.00 -13.32 6.34
CA TYR A 71 11.43 -12.63 7.56
C TYR A 71 10.27 -12.33 8.52
N TYR A 72 9.07 -12.12 7.99
CA TYR A 72 7.86 -11.87 8.76
C TYR A 72 6.77 -12.89 8.46
N THR A 73 6.09 -13.36 9.51
CA THR A 73 4.79 -14.04 9.38
C THR A 73 3.70 -13.04 9.02
N PHE A 74 3.71 -11.88 9.70
CA PHE A 74 2.89 -10.72 9.37
C PHE A 74 3.77 -9.49 9.32
N PRO A 75 3.85 -8.77 8.17
CA PRO A 75 4.81 -7.70 7.99
C PRO A 75 4.52 -6.48 8.87
N ALA A 76 5.56 -5.74 9.18
CA ALA A 76 5.44 -4.43 9.80
C ALA A 76 4.73 -3.44 8.87
N LEU A 77 3.85 -2.60 9.41
CA LEU A 77 3.07 -1.61 8.66
C LEU A 77 3.65 -0.19 8.76
N TRP A 78 4.45 0.09 9.77
CA TRP A 78 5.22 1.34 9.92
C TRP A 78 6.52 1.08 10.68
N GLY A 79 7.31 2.12 10.93
CA GLY A 79 8.63 2.01 11.52
C GLY A 79 9.72 1.66 10.50
N ASP A 80 10.88 1.27 11.01
CA ASP A 80 12.08 1.07 10.18
C ASP A 80 12.06 -0.16 9.29
N ASP A 81 11.31 -1.18 9.67
CA ASP A 81 11.21 -2.44 8.94
C ASP A 81 10.04 -2.48 7.94
N SER A 82 9.31 -1.36 7.81
CA SER A 82 8.20 -1.23 6.88
C SER A 82 8.60 -0.50 5.59
N TYR A 83 7.67 -0.41 4.65
CA TYR A 83 7.85 0.36 3.42
C TYR A 83 8.10 1.86 3.73
N ASN A 84 8.92 2.49 2.90
CA ASN A 84 9.24 3.91 3.02
C ASN A 84 8.21 4.80 2.30
N THR A 85 8.37 6.11 2.41
CA THR A 85 7.46 7.10 1.81
C THR A 85 7.46 7.13 0.27
N GLY A 86 8.33 6.40 -0.39
CA GLY A 86 8.34 6.26 -1.85
C GLY A 86 7.56 5.05 -2.36
N ALA A 87 7.05 4.21 -1.47
CA ALA A 87 6.30 3.03 -1.86
C ALA A 87 4.88 3.37 -2.31
N GLY A 88 4.32 2.60 -3.24
CA GLY A 88 2.93 2.73 -3.67
C GLY A 88 1.93 2.60 -2.51
N MET A 89 2.24 1.76 -1.52
CA MET A 89 1.42 1.60 -0.31
C MET A 89 1.35 2.85 0.58
N TYR A 90 2.31 3.76 0.47
CA TYR A 90 2.26 5.03 1.16
C TYR A 90 1.26 6.01 0.54
N ARG A 91 0.88 5.80 -0.71
CA ARG A 91 -0.18 6.56 -1.36
C ARG A 91 -1.52 6.11 -0.81
N LEU A 92 -2.31 7.07 -0.35
CA LEU A 92 -3.58 6.81 0.34
C LEU A 92 -4.55 5.98 -0.52
N ILE A 93 -4.69 6.34 -1.80
CA ILE A 93 -5.61 5.66 -2.72
C ILE A 93 -5.14 4.21 -2.97
N GLU A 94 -3.86 4.01 -3.27
CA GLU A 94 -3.33 2.68 -3.56
C GLU A 94 -3.32 1.78 -2.31
N GLY A 95 -2.96 2.34 -1.15
CA GLY A 95 -3.03 1.64 0.12
C GLY A 95 -4.46 1.21 0.46
N ALA A 96 -5.43 2.12 0.31
CA ALA A 96 -6.84 1.81 0.56
C ALA A 96 -7.39 0.74 -0.40
N ARG A 97 -7.01 0.78 -1.68
CA ARG A 97 -7.36 -0.26 -2.67
C ARG A 97 -6.83 -1.63 -2.27
N TYR A 98 -5.57 -1.68 -1.83
CA TYR A 98 -4.96 -2.91 -1.37
C TYR A 98 -5.66 -3.45 -0.11
N VAL A 99 -5.85 -2.60 0.90
CA VAL A 99 -6.53 -2.96 2.15
C VAL A 99 -7.94 -3.47 1.87
N LYS A 100 -8.71 -2.76 1.04
CA LYS A 100 -10.08 -3.17 0.64
C LYS A 100 -10.11 -4.54 -0.02
N ALA A 101 -9.13 -4.84 -0.85
CA ALA A 101 -9.11 -6.07 -1.65
C ALA A 101 -8.58 -7.28 -0.90
N THR A 102 -7.70 -7.07 0.11
CA THR A 102 -6.89 -8.16 0.66
C THR A 102 -6.87 -8.26 2.17
N MET A 103 -7.35 -7.24 2.90
CA MET A 103 -7.29 -7.18 4.36
C MET A 103 -8.66 -7.02 5.02
N PRO A 104 -8.88 -7.62 6.19
CA PRO A 104 -8.04 -8.64 6.84
C PRO A 104 -7.84 -9.87 5.95
N LYS A 105 -6.64 -10.47 5.99
CA LYS A 105 -6.31 -11.63 5.16
C LYS A 105 -7.25 -12.80 5.45
N GLY A 106 -7.98 -13.25 4.43
CA GLY A 106 -8.98 -14.30 4.55
C GLY A 106 -10.41 -13.80 4.82
N ASP A 107 -10.57 -12.52 5.21
CA ASP A 107 -11.88 -11.86 5.41
C ASP A 107 -11.78 -10.38 5.00
N ALA A 108 -11.66 -10.10 3.71
CA ALA A 108 -11.57 -8.74 3.17
C ALA A 108 -12.95 -8.03 3.18
N SER A 109 -13.52 -7.88 4.37
CA SER A 109 -14.89 -7.38 4.60
C SER A 109 -14.99 -5.86 4.84
N LEU A 110 -13.86 -5.14 4.88
CA LEU A 110 -13.84 -3.70 5.12
C LEU A 110 -14.65 -2.93 4.07
N SER A 111 -15.39 -1.91 4.48
CA SER A 111 -15.98 -0.93 3.56
C SER A 111 -14.90 -0.05 2.92
N TRP A 112 -15.23 0.72 1.89
CA TRP A 112 -14.29 1.70 1.33
C TRP A 112 -13.91 2.77 2.35
N GLU A 113 -14.87 3.25 3.15
CA GLU A 113 -14.61 4.21 4.22
C GLU A 113 -13.61 3.67 5.24
N GLU A 114 -13.84 2.44 5.73
CA GLU A 114 -12.93 1.78 6.67
C GLU A 114 -11.53 1.58 6.07
N ALA A 115 -11.45 1.20 4.79
CA ALA A 115 -10.17 1.00 4.10
C ALA A 115 -9.39 2.31 3.96
N PHE A 116 -10.04 3.42 3.62
CA PHE A 116 -9.41 4.74 3.58
C PHE A 116 -9.00 5.23 4.97
N ASP A 117 -9.86 5.11 5.95
CA ASP A 117 -9.61 5.57 7.31
C ASP A 117 -8.43 4.83 7.94
N VAL A 118 -8.41 3.49 7.85
CA VAL A 118 -7.30 2.69 8.40
C VAL A 118 -6.00 2.90 7.63
N THR A 119 -6.04 3.09 6.32
CA THR A 119 -4.84 3.41 5.53
C THR A 119 -4.28 4.78 5.92
N ALA A 120 -5.13 5.78 6.13
CA ALA A 120 -4.72 7.08 6.62
C ALA A 120 -4.05 6.99 8.01
N TYR A 121 -4.60 6.17 8.91
CA TYR A 121 -3.98 5.89 10.21
C TYR A 121 -2.61 5.25 10.07
N ILE A 122 -2.47 4.19 9.28
CA ILE A 122 -1.20 3.50 9.06
C ILE A 122 -0.16 4.45 8.45
N ASN A 123 -0.56 5.25 7.48
CA ASN A 123 0.34 6.17 6.79
C ASN A 123 0.69 7.43 7.60
N SER A 124 -0.08 7.76 8.64
CA SER A 124 0.27 8.82 9.59
C SER A 124 1.39 8.44 10.57
N LYS A 125 1.77 7.16 10.63
CA LYS A 125 2.79 6.69 11.55
C LYS A 125 4.20 6.91 11.00
N PRO A 126 5.21 7.10 11.89
CA PRO A 126 6.60 7.31 11.49
C PRO A 126 7.14 6.14 10.64
N ARG A 127 7.90 6.47 9.61
CA ARG A 127 8.58 5.51 8.72
C ARG A 127 9.80 6.14 8.05
N LYS A 128 10.62 5.31 7.42
CA LYS A 128 11.75 5.79 6.63
C LYS A 128 11.28 6.69 5.49
N ILE A 129 11.93 7.84 5.37
CA ILE A 129 11.68 8.76 4.26
C ILE A 129 12.55 8.32 3.08
N LYS A 130 11.95 8.19 1.88
CA LYS A 130 12.70 7.94 0.66
C LYS A 130 13.64 9.11 0.38
N PRO A 131 14.95 8.89 0.23
CA PRO A 131 15.87 9.95 -0.20
C PRO A 131 15.45 10.51 -1.56
N ASP A 132 15.66 11.80 -1.76
CA ASP A 132 15.46 12.47 -3.07
C ASP A 132 14.04 12.33 -3.67
N ARG A 133 13.01 12.04 -2.87
CA ARG A 133 11.66 11.80 -3.40
C ARG A 133 11.09 12.99 -4.20
N LYS A 134 11.60 14.22 -3.99
CA LYS A 134 11.25 15.38 -4.82
C LYS A 134 11.69 15.23 -6.28
N LYS A 135 12.66 14.36 -6.56
CA LYS A 135 13.15 14.10 -7.92
C LYS A 135 12.29 13.08 -8.67
N ASP A 136 11.39 12.36 -7.99
CA ASP A 136 10.51 11.37 -8.62
C ASP A 136 9.51 12.02 -9.59
N PHE A 137 9.16 13.27 -9.32
CA PHE A 137 8.22 14.06 -10.12
C PHE A 137 8.81 15.43 -10.43
N PRO A 138 9.75 15.51 -11.40
CA PRO A 138 10.32 16.78 -11.82
C PRO A 138 9.27 17.71 -12.44
N ASP A 139 8.23 17.13 -13.02
CA ASP A 139 7.02 17.82 -13.47
C ASP A 139 5.88 17.48 -12.48
N LEU A 140 5.49 18.49 -11.70
CA LEU A 140 4.45 18.33 -10.66
C LEU A 140 3.03 18.20 -11.24
N ASP A 141 2.83 18.61 -12.50
CA ASP A 141 1.52 18.53 -13.15
C ASP A 141 1.11 17.08 -13.46
N VAL A 142 2.11 16.19 -13.60
CA VAL A 142 1.87 14.76 -13.83
C VAL A 142 1.94 13.91 -12.56
N LYS A 143 2.11 14.56 -11.42
CA LYS A 143 2.13 13.89 -10.11
C LYS A 143 0.76 13.27 -9.78
N GLN A 144 0.76 12.11 -9.13
CA GLN A 144 -0.49 11.54 -8.62
C GLN A 144 -1.07 12.40 -7.50
N MET A 145 -2.40 12.51 -7.47
CA MET A 145 -3.17 13.34 -6.55
C MET A 145 -2.86 13.07 -5.08
N ASP A 146 -2.58 11.83 -4.72
CA ASP A 146 -2.34 11.38 -3.35
C ASP A 146 -0.85 11.28 -2.97
N MET A 147 0.03 11.93 -3.74
CA MET A 147 1.43 12.09 -3.37
C MET A 147 1.61 13.35 -2.51
N ASP A 148 2.41 13.22 -1.47
CA ASP A 148 2.68 14.28 -0.50
C ASP A 148 3.86 15.21 -0.88
N VAL A 149 4.16 15.33 -2.15
CA VAL A 149 5.14 16.30 -2.67
C VAL A 149 4.40 17.42 -3.36
N GLY A 150 4.75 18.70 -3.02
CA GLY A 150 4.07 19.91 -3.51
C GLY A 150 3.49 19.77 -4.92
N PRO A 151 2.64 20.65 -5.37
CA PRO A 151 2.26 21.94 -4.80
C PRO A 151 1.21 21.86 -3.67
N TYR A 152 0.76 20.65 -3.29
CA TYR A 152 -0.32 20.49 -2.31
C TYR A 152 0.16 20.38 -0.86
N ASN A 153 1.45 20.50 -0.65
CA ASN A 153 2.06 20.28 0.64
C ASN A 153 2.75 21.55 1.12
N ASP A 154 1.96 22.55 1.47
CA ASP A 154 2.45 23.86 1.87
C ASP A 154 2.71 23.95 3.38
N GLY A 155 2.72 22.86 4.10
CA GLY A 155 2.84 22.95 5.53
C GLY A 155 3.15 21.67 6.31
N PHE A 156 3.66 20.63 5.66
CA PHE A 156 4.09 19.41 6.35
C PHE A 156 5.57 19.14 6.18
#